data_bd389d48c22df90622bb4e0073eb7906
#
_entry.id   bd389d48c22df90622bb4e0073eb7906
#
_cell.length_a   1.000
_cell.length_b   1.000
_cell.length_c   1.000
_cell.angle_alpha   90.00
_cell.angle_beta   90.00
_cell.angle_gamma   90.00
#
_symmetry.space_group_name_H-M   'P 1'
#
loop_
_entity.id
_entity.type
_entity.pdbx_description
1 polymer ?
#
loop_
_entity_poly.entity_id
_entity_poly.type
_entity_poly.pdbx_seq_one_letter_code
_entity_poly.pdbx_strand_id
1 'polypeptide(L)'
;MDEEQGYFFGFPKGRYTEVLAELARTKVNSCCTSSIPLAEFWQPANLAAIRSLLEKAVPGFCPESNLKYFEFPTEAMWNGKRIGNPSMTDIMILDSDLQVAIEGKMTEYLRYREKTIIDWLNESERAKDVTLRRHVLSAWINYIHAADCTDIADYGEFFRDCKDVAYQFLHRTASACNKAGIKNGTMPVLVYQLFFDANDGEHIAKMEEFKAELRRWASLLKLRNMKFIILSVPVTNMREVRERFGSMRGELFNLMQRETIYKFEFDGIAVETVLDAEMPKGKEGR
;
A
#
# COMPACT_ATOMS: atom_id res chain seq x y z
N MET A 1 -13.51 22.17 2.40
CA MET A 1 -12.18 21.92 2.99
C MET A 1 -11.19 22.47 2.00
N ASP A 2 -10.19 23.21 2.45
CA ASP A 2 -9.14 23.72 1.56
C ASP A 2 -8.48 22.49 0.91
N GLU A 3 -8.37 22.41 -0.43
CA GLU A 3 -7.90 21.22 -1.17
C GLU A 3 -6.52 20.73 -0.71
N GLU A 4 -5.73 21.62 -0.11
CA GLU A 4 -4.43 21.27 0.48
C GLU A 4 -4.51 20.63 1.86
N GLN A 5 -5.67 20.61 2.52
CA GLN A 5 -5.83 20.03 3.86
C GLN A 5 -6.16 18.52 3.80
N GLY A 6 -5.94 17.83 4.90
CA GLY A 6 -6.23 16.38 5.01
C GLY A 6 -5.05 15.49 4.67
N TYR A 7 -3.85 16.03 4.55
CA TYR A 7 -2.60 15.28 4.42
C TYR A 7 -1.87 15.22 5.76
N PHE A 8 -1.24 14.05 6.03
CA PHE A 8 -0.53 13.81 7.28
C PHE A 8 0.75 13.04 7.03
N PHE A 9 1.76 13.35 7.82
CA PHE A 9 2.94 12.54 7.99
C PHE A 9 3.17 12.35 9.50
N GLY A 10 2.85 11.15 10.01
CA GLY A 10 2.77 10.96 11.45
C GLY A 10 1.61 11.78 12.06
N PHE A 11 1.84 12.46 13.18
CA PHE A 11 0.97 13.44 13.81
C PHE A 11 1.75 14.74 14.01
N PRO A 12 1.14 15.94 13.89
CA PRO A 12 -0.24 16.38 13.75
C PRO A 12 -0.69 16.66 12.30
N LYS A 13 -1.89 17.23 12.14
CA LYS A 13 -2.51 17.62 10.86
C LYS A 13 -1.58 18.54 10.06
N GLY A 14 -1.38 18.24 8.78
CA GLY A 14 -0.54 18.99 7.87
C GLY A 14 -1.19 19.25 6.51
N ARG A 15 -0.55 20.09 5.74
CA ARG A 15 -0.84 20.32 4.33
C ARG A 15 0.03 19.40 3.48
N TYR A 16 -0.33 19.22 2.21
CA TYR A 16 0.47 18.45 1.28
C TYR A 16 1.94 18.92 1.20
N THR A 17 2.16 20.25 1.14
CA THR A 17 3.50 20.84 1.11
C THR A 17 4.31 20.56 2.38
N GLU A 18 3.66 20.49 3.55
CA GLU A 18 4.30 20.12 4.82
C GLU A 18 4.69 18.63 4.82
N VAL A 19 3.86 17.76 4.24
CA VAL A 19 4.20 16.34 4.05
C VAL A 19 5.41 16.18 3.14
N LEU A 20 5.48 16.90 2.02
CA LEU A 20 6.65 16.88 1.14
C LEU A 20 7.92 17.34 1.85
N ALA A 21 7.85 18.40 2.65
CA ALA A 21 8.99 18.90 3.42
C ALA A 21 9.47 17.85 4.45
N GLU A 22 8.56 17.13 5.10
CA GLU A 22 8.91 16.09 6.05
C GLU A 22 9.48 14.85 5.36
N LEU A 23 8.93 14.45 4.21
CA LEU A 23 9.50 13.39 3.38
C LEU A 23 10.93 13.75 2.91
N ALA A 24 11.16 15.00 2.51
CA ALA A 24 12.48 15.48 2.13
C ALA A 24 13.50 15.37 3.27
N ARG A 25 13.07 15.61 4.50
CA ARG A 25 13.92 15.54 5.70
C ARG A 25 14.22 14.10 6.14
N THR A 26 13.26 13.18 5.99
CA THR A 26 13.34 11.84 6.59
C THR A 26 13.73 10.75 5.60
N LYS A 27 13.53 10.97 4.30
CA LYS A 27 13.78 9.96 3.26
C LYS A 27 14.96 10.32 2.38
N VAL A 28 15.89 9.40 2.25
CA VAL A 28 16.92 9.44 1.20
C VAL A 28 16.31 8.80 -0.04
N ASN A 29 15.62 9.61 -0.84
CA ASN A 29 14.91 9.12 -2.01
C ASN A 29 15.70 9.37 -3.29
N SER A 30 15.47 8.47 -4.24
CA SER A 30 15.97 8.53 -5.60
C SER A 30 14.78 8.62 -6.56
N CYS A 31 14.95 9.24 -7.70
CA CYS A 31 13.95 9.22 -8.75
C CYS A 31 13.65 7.80 -9.30
N CYS A 32 14.37 6.78 -8.85
CA CYS A 32 14.15 5.39 -9.23
C CYS A 32 13.32 4.60 -8.20
N THR A 33 12.80 5.25 -7.15
CA THR A 33 11.93 4.62 -6.14
C THR A 33 10.50 5.10 -6.26
N SER A 34 9.55 4.31 -5.77
CA SER A 34 8.11 4.60 -5.86
C SER A 34 7.66 5.80 -5.04
N SER A 35 8.41 6.22 -4.02
CA SER A 35 7.97 7.26 -3.08
C SER A 35 7.72 8.62 -3.73
N ILE A 36 8.58 9.01 -4.71
CA ILE A 36 8.42 10.30 -5.40
C ILE A 36 7.19 10.29 -6.33
N PRO A 37 7.06 9.35 -7.30
CA PRO A 37 5.89 9.33 -8.17
C PRO A 37 4.59 9.07 -7.38
N LEU A 38 4.65 8.32 -6.28
CA LEU A 38 3.49 8.10 -5.43
C LEU A 38 3.01 9.41 -4.78
N ALA A 39 3.93 10.17 -4.16
CA ALA A 39 3.58 11.45 -3.56
C ALA A 39 3.02 12.42 -4.62
N GLU A 40 3.64 12.50 -5.79
CA GLU A 40 3.19 13.38 -6.87
C GLU A 40 1.85 12.95 -7.47
N PHE A 41 1.61 11.65 -7.60
CA PHE A 41 0.33 11.13 -8.07
C PHE A 41 -0.82 11.53 -7.13
N TRP A 42 -0.61 11.43 -5.82
CA TRP A 42 -1.61 11.74 -4.79
C TRP A 42 -1.62 13.21 -4.36
N GLN A 43 -1.09 14.11 -5.17
CA GLN A 43 -1.18 15.56 -4.92
C GLN A 43 -2.63 16.07 -5.10
N PRO A 44 -2.99 17.22 -4.47
CA PRO A 44 -4.35 17.77 -4.51
C PRO A 44 -4.95 17.87 -5.91
N ALA A 45 -4.15 18.33 -6.88
CA ALA A 45 -4.61 18.54 -8.27
C ALA A 45 -5.09 17.26 -8.98
N ASN A 46 -4.66 16.09 -8.52
CA ASN A 46 -4.98 14.81 -9.17
C ASN A 46 -6.15 14.07 -8.49
N LEU A 47 -6.61 14.49 -7.31
CA LEU A 47 -7.55 13.70 -6.51
C LEU A 47 -8.89 13.44 -7.21
N ALA A 48 -9.41 14.42 -7.95
CA ALA A 48 -10.66 14.25 -8.71
C ALA A 48 -10.51 13.19 -9.82
N ALA A 49 -9.37 13.16 -10.51
CA ALA A 49 -9.08 12.14 -11.52
C ALA A 49 -8.92 10.76 -10.86
N ILE A 50 -8.23 10.67 -9.73
CA ILE A 50 -8.06 9.43 -8.95
C ILE A 50 -9.41 8.90 -8.47
N ARG A 51 -10.31 9.76 -7.99
CA ARG A 51 -11.68 9.37 -7.64
C ARG A 51 -12.38 8.73 -8.83
N SER A 52 -12.37 9.39 -9.98
CA SER A 52 -13.01 8.88 -11.19
C SER A 52 -12.45 7.52 -11.64
N LEU A 53 -11.14 7.30 -11.49
CA LEU A 53 -10.49 6.02 -11.78
C LEU A 53 -10.94 4.90 -10.84
N LEU A 54 -11.07 5.19 -9.54
CA LEU A 54 -11.32 4.17 -8.52
C LEU A 54 -12.81 3.99 -8.18
N GLU A 55 -13.70 4.90 -8.60
CA GLU A 55 -15.14 4.86 -8.26
C GLU A 55 -15.82 3.53 -8.58
N LYS A 56 -15.46 2.91 -9.72
CA LYS A 56 -16.04 1.62 -10.12
C LYS A 56 -15.54 0.47 -9.22
N ALA A 57 -14.27 0.50 -8.82
CA ALA A 57 -13.67 -0.54 -7.99
C ALA A 57 -13.98 -0.34 -6.49
N VAL A 58 -14.07 0.92 -6.05
CA VAL A 58 -14.34 1.32 -4.66
C VAL A 58 -15.46 2.36 -4.65
N PRO A 59 -16.71 1.95 -4.78
CA PRO A 59 -17.85 2.87 -4.77
C PRO A 59 -17.88 3.74 -3.50
N GLY A 60 -18.12 5.04 -3.69
CA GLY A 60 -18.14 6.02 -2.60
C GLY A 60 -16.77 6.49 -2.14
N PHE A 61 -15.68 6.05 -2.76
CA PHE A 61 -14.34 6.55 -2.45
C PHE A 61 -14.19 8.02 -2.85
N CYS A 62 -13.91 8.88 -1.88
CA CYS A 62 -13.79 10.31 -2.08
C CYS A 62 -12.45 10.83 -1.50
N PRO A 63 -11.33 10.68 -2.23
CA PRO A 63 -10.01 11.02 -1.71
C PRO A 63 -9.85 12.52 -1.39
N GLU A 64 -10.66 13.40 -1.97
CA GLU A 64 -10.62 14.84 -1.70
C GLU A 64 -11.02 15.16 -0.25
N SER A 65 -12.01 14.47 0.29
CA SER A 65 -12.52 14.68 1.65
C SER A 65 -11.85 13.83 2.71
N ASN A 66 -11.15 12.76 2.32
CA ASN A 66 -10.60 11.76 3.24
C ASN A 66 -9.22 12.16 3.75
N LEU A 67 -8.87 11.63 4.94
CA LEU A 67 -7.57 11.87 5.56
C LEU A 67 -6.51 10.95 4.94
N LYS A 68 -5.43 11.53 4.42
CA LYS A 68 -4.33 10.82 3.74
C LYS A 68 -3.07 10.86 4.61
N TYR A 69 -2.66 9.71 5.12
CA TYR A 69 -1.48 9.55 5.98
C TYR A 69 -0.35 8.92 5.19
N PHE A 70 0.72 9.68 4.97
CA PHE A 70 1.94 9.17 4.38
C PHE A 70 2.79 8.44 5.43
N GLU A 71 3.47 7.35 5.03
CA GLU A 71 4.29 6.55 5.93
C GLU A 71 3.53 6.14 7.20
N PHE A 72 2.33 5.57 7.00
CA PHE A 72 1.46 5.20 8.11
C PHE A 72 1.98 3.96 8.85
N PRO A 73 2.28 4.05 10.15
CA PRO A 73 2.77 2.92 10.93
C PRO A 73 1.63 1.99 11.34
N THR A 74 1.76 0.71 11.01
CA THR A 74 0.91 -0.36 11.56
C THR A 74 1.75 -1.21 12.50
N GLU A 75 1.34 -1.27 13.77
CA GLU A 75 2.05 -1.98 14.82
C GLU A 75 1.55 -3.43 14.95
N ALA A 76 2.47 -4.38 15.03
CA ALA A 76 2.13 -5.73 15.44
C ALA A 76 1.88 -5.76 16.97
N MET A 77 0.71 -6.24 17.39
CA MET A 77 0.33 -6.31 18.79
C MET A 77 0.23 -7.76 19.25
N TRP A 78 0.84 -8.08 20.40
CA TRP A 78 0.76 -9.38 21.02
C TRP A 78 0.52 -9.22 22.53
N ASN A 79 -0.54 -9.83 23.04
CA ASN A 79 -0.96 -9.70 24.45
C ASN A 79 -1.03 -8.23 24.91
N GLY A 80 -1.60 -7.36 24.07
CA GLY A 80 -1.76 -5.92 24.33
C GLY A 80 -0.47 -5.10 24.30
N LYS A 81 0.65 -5.68 23.90
CA LYS A 81 1.93 -5.00 23.79
C LYS A 81 2.41 -4.94 22.33
N ARG A 82 3.01 -3.82 21.96
CA ARG A 82 3.71 -3.68 20.67
C ARG A 82 4.91 -4.63 20.63
N ILE A 83 5.07 -5.30 19.50
CA ILE A 83 6.20 -6.20 19.22
C ILE A 83 6.81 -5.90 17.85
N GLY A 84 8.13 -6.00 17.76
CA GLY A 84 8.86 -5.75 16.53
C GLY A 84 8.79 -4.30 16.04
N ASN A 85 9.21 -4.09 14.79
CA ASN A 85 9.09 -2.80 14.12
C ASN A 85 7.70 -2.67 13.44
N PRO A 86 7.14 -1.45 13.36
CA PRO A 86 5.89 -1.25 12.64
C PRO A 86 6.08 -1.52 11.14
N SER A 87 5.01 -1.96 10.48
CA SER A 87 4.91 -1.93 9.03
C SER A 87 4.53 -0.52 8.59
N MET A 88 5.36 0.09 7.73
CA MET A 88 5.10 1.44 7.21
C MET A 88 4.36 1.32 5.88
N THR A 89 3.09 1.70 5.84
CA THR A 89 2.30 1.79 4.61
C THR A 89 2.56 3.12 3.93
N ASP A 90 2.88 3.12 2.63
CA ASP A 90 3.27 4.34 1.93
C ASP A 90 2.20 5.42 2.02
N ILE A 91 0.92 5.07 1.77
CA ILE A 91 -0.22 5.96 2.04
C ILE A 91 -1.36 5.15 2.66
N MET A 92 -1.91 5.65 3.76
CA MET A 92 -3.15 5.15 4.36
C MET A 92 -4.22 6.23 4.24
N ILE A 93 -5.36 5.89 3.64
CA ILE A 93 -6.52 6.79 3.56
C ILE A 93 -7.60 6.25 4.49
N LEU A 94 -8.06 7.10 5.39
CA LEU A 94 -9.08 6.76 6.39
C LEU A 94 -10.36 7.53 6.12
N ASP A 95 -11.44 6.77 6.02
CA ASP A 95 -12.82 7.24 5.92
C ASP A 95 -13.67 6.56 7.00
N SER A 96 -14.93 6.96 7.14
CA SER A 96 -15.91 6.29 8.00
C SER A 96 -16.14 4.83 7.63
N ASP A 97 -16.20 4.55 6.33
CA ASP A 97 -16.60 3.26 5.77
C ASP A 97 -15.48 2.51 5.06
N LEU A 98 -14.34 3.17 4.80
CA LEU A 98 -13.21 2.62 4.06
C LEU A 98 -11.89 2.85 4.79
N GLN A 99 -11.02 1.84 4.75
CA GLN A 99 -9.60 1.95 5.10
C GLN A 99 -8.78 1.49 3.90
N VAL A 100 -8.16 2.45 3.20
CA VAL A 100 -7.43 2.18 1.96
C VAL A 100 -5.92 2.26 2.23
N ALA A 101 -5.24 1.12 2.16
CA ALA A 101 -3.79 1.03 2.24
C ALA A 101 -3.20 1.00 0.83
N ILE A 102 -2.28 1.89 0.53
CA ILE A 102 -1.64 2.01 -0.79
C ILE A 102 -0.16 1.73 -0.64
N GLU A 103 0.34 0.83 -1.47
CA GLU A 103 1.75 0.48 -1.59
C GLU A 103 2.22 0.80 -3.01
N GLY A 104 3.16 1.72 -3.14
CA GLY A 104 3.76 2.08 -4.42
C GLY A 104 4.90 1.15 -4.82
N LYS A 105 5.01 0.84 -6.11
CA LYS A 105 6.16 0.14 -6.71
C LYS A 105 6.51 0.77 -8.05
N MET A 106 7.80 0.82 -8.35
CA MET A 106 8.32 1.29 -9.64
C MET A 106 9.44 0.36 -10.15
N THR A 107 10.64 0.48 -9.59
CA THR A 107 11.76 -0.42 -9.94
C THR A 107 11.95 -1.54 -8.93
N GLU A 108 11.24 -1.47 -7.82
CA GLU A 108 11.32 -2.41 -6.71
C GLU A 108 10.65 -3.75 -6.99
N TYR A 109 10.05 -3.96 -8.19
CA TYR A 109 9.50 -5.25 -8.61
C TYR A 109 10.50 -6.40 -8.52
N LEU A 110 11.78 -6.10 -8.72
CA LEU A 110 12.85 -7.10 -8.68
C LEU A 110 13.20 -7.56 -7.27
N ARG A 111 12.90 -6.73 -6.27
CA ARG A 111 13.27 -6.96 -4.87
C ARG A 111 12.22 -7.71 -4.07
N TYR A 112 11.02 -7.92 -4.61
CA TYR A 112 9.94 -8.58 -3.86
C TYR A 112 10.27 -10.03 -3.48
N ARG A 113 11.11 -10.72 -4.28
CA ARG A 113 11.57 -12.09 -4.03
C ARG A 113 12.69 -12.19 -2.98
N GLU A 114 13.22 -11.07 -2.53
CA GLU A 114 14.37 -11.06 -1.61
C GLU A 114 14.04 -11.69 -0.25
N LYS A 115 12.76 -11.75 0.14
CA LYS A 115 12.35 -12.29 1.44
C LYS A 115 10.95 -12.88 1.40
N THR A 116 10.88 -14.20 1.38
CA THR A 116 9.61 -14.90 1.60
C THR A 116 9.24 -14.91 3.10
N ILE A 117 8.03 -15.31 3.43
CA ILE A 117 7.59 -15.44 4.82
C ILE A 117 8.50 -16.44 5.57
N ILE A 118 8.85 -17.58 4.92
CA ILE A 118 9.72 -18.57 5.54
C ILE A 118 11.15 -18.06 5.70
N ASP A 119 11.69 -17.33 4.73
CA ASP A 119 13.02 -16.74 4.82
C ASP A 119 13.06 -15.73 5.96
N TRP A 120 12.04 -14.87 6.05
CA TRP A 120 11.93 -13.89 7.13
C TRP A 120 11.86 -14.57 8.51
N LEU A 121 11.13 -15.68 8.65
CA LEU A 121 11.09 -16.45 9.90
C LEU A 121 12.44 -17.07 10.27
N ASN A 122 13.15 -17.59 9.28
CA ASN A 122 14.41 -18.33 9.48
C ASN A 122 15.65 -17.44 9.59
N GLU A 123 15.55 -16.16 9.28
CA GLU A 123 16.67 -15.21 9.28
C GLU A 123 17.31 -15.00 10.68
N SER A 124 16.61 -15.40 11.75
CA SER A 124 17.09 -15.24 13.11
C SER A 124 17.73 -16.53 13.62
N GLU A 125 19.01 -16.46 13.96
CA GLU A 125 19.75 -17.57 14.57
C GLU A 125 19.48 -17.69 16.08
N ARG A 126 18.85 -16.70 16.72
CA ARG A 126 18.59 -16.66 18.16
C ARG A 126 17.18 -17.15 18.47
N ALA A 127 17.04 -18.16 19.33
CA ALA A 127 15.75 -18.73 19.72
C ALA A 127 14.72 -17.70 20.21
N LYS A 128 15.18 -16.66 20.95
CA LYS A 128 14.33 -15.56 21.42
C LYS A 128 13.74 -14.75 20.26
N ASP A 129 14.52 -14.48 19.21
CA ASP A 129 14.10 -13.70 18.06
C ASP A 129 13.16 -14.51 17.18
N VAL A 130 13.35 -15.82 17.06
CA VAL A 130 12.43 -16.73 16.35
C VAL A 130 11.06 -16.72 17.00
N THR A 131 10.98 -16.76 18.33
CA THR A 131 9.71 -16.68 19.06
C THR A 131 9.03 -15.33 18.83
N LEU A 132 9.79 -14.22 18.86
CA LEU A 132 9.27 -12.89 18.57
C LEU A 132 8.72 -12.79 17.14
N ARG A 133 9.44 -13.31 16.15
CA ARG A 133 8.99 -13.32 14.76
C ARG A 133 7.72 -14.14 14.55
N ARG A 134 7.57 -15.26 15.23
CA ARG A 134 6.32 -16.04 15.22
C ARG A 134 5.16 -15.23 15.78
N HIS A 135 5.35 -14.49 16.88
CA HIS A 135 4.32 -13.62 17.45
C HIS A 135 3.97 -12.47 16.49
N VAL A 136 4.96 -11.85 15.82
CA VAL A 136 4.72 -10.81 14.81
C VAL A 136 3.91 -11.39 13.64
N LEU A 137 4.29 -12.57 13.14
CA LEU A 137 3.55 -13.25 12.08
C LEU A 137 2.10 -13.53 12.49
N SER A 138 1.89 -14.07 13.70
CA SER A 138 0.55 -14.33 14.24
C SER A 138 -0.26 -13.04 14.36
N ALA A 139 0.37 -11.93 14.76
CA ALA A 139 -0.33 -10.64 14.84
C ALA A 139 -0.82 -10.16 13.47
N TRP A 140 0.00 -10.27 12.41
CA TRP A 140 -0.40 -9.93 11.05
C TRP A 140 -1.55 -10.81 10.56
N ILE A 141 -1.45 -12.10 10.77
CA ILE A 141 -2.49 -13.06 10.40
C ILE A 141 -3.79 -12.72 11.14
N ASN A 142 -3.72 -12.42 12.44
CA ASN A 142 -4.89 -12.04 13.24
C ASN A 142 -5.59 -10.78 12.71
N TYR A 143 -4.87 -9.77 12.24
CA TYR A 143 -5.48 -8.58 11.64
C TYR A 143 -6.27 -8.91 10.38
N ILE A 144 -5.70 -9.74 9.50
CA ILE A 144 -6.34 -10.19 8.26
C ILE A 144 -7.64 -10.93 8.58
N HIS A 145 -7.61 -11.87 9.53
CA HIS A 145 -8.77 -12.67 9.88
C HIS A 145 -9.84 -11.91 10.66
N ALA A 146 -9.42 -11.00 11.54
CA ALA A 146 -10.36 -10.14 12.25
C ALA A 146 -11.17 -9.25 11.30
N ALA A 147 -10.58 -8.82 10.18
CA ALA A 147 -11.26 -8.05 9.15
C ALA A 147 -12.34 -8.85 8.42
N ASP A 148 -12.10 -10.14 8.19
CA ASP A 148 -13.04 -11.02 7.47
C ASP A 148 -14.04 -11.74 8.40
N CYS A 149 -13.90 -11.58 9.73
CA CYS A 149 -14.63 -12.37 10.72
C CYS A 149 -14.60 -13.88 10.46
N THR A 150 -13.58 -14.35 9.75
CA THR A 150 -13.33 -15.77 9.54
C THR A 150 -12.46 -16.28 10.69
N ASP A 151 -12.90 -17.33 11.35
CA ASP A 151 -11.99 -18.10 12.18
C ASP A 151 -11.05 -18.84 11.24
N ILE A 152 -9.74 -18.57 11.31
CA ILE A 152 -8.80 -19.48 10.71
C ILE A 152 -8.89 -20.77 11.50
N ALA A 153 -9.51 -21.76 10.87
CA ALA A 153 -9.61 -23.08 11.45
C ALA A 153 -8.21 -23.72 11.66
N ASP A 154 -7.23 -23.34 10.86
CA ASP A 154 -5.87 -23.85 10.97
C ASP A 154 -4.81 -22.84 10.45
N TYR A 155 -4.13 -22.15 11.37
CA TYR A 155 -2.97 -21.30 11.08
C TYR A 155 -1.85 -22.07 10.35
N GLY A 156 -1.72 -23.36 10.62
CA GLY A 156 -0.72 -24.21 9.99
C GLY A 156 -1.01 -24.44 8.52
N GLU A 157 -2.27 -24.58 8.13
CA GLU A 157 -2.67 -24.71 6.73
C GLU A 157 -2.41 -23.40 5.97
N PHE A 158 -2.87 -22.28 6.48
CA PHE A 158 -2.61 -20.97 5.88
C PHE A 158 -1.11 -20.73 5.71
N PHE A 159 -0.31 -20.95 6.75
CA PHE A 159 1.13 -20.81 6.68
C PHE A 159 1.78 -21.72 5.63
N ARG A 160 1.34 -22.98 5.54
CA ARG A 160 1.85 -23.94 4.55
C ARG A 160 1.63 -23.45 3.12
N ASP A 161 0.46 -22.84 2.86
CA ASP A 161 0.09 -22.35 1.54
C ASP A 161 0.81 -21.05 1.16
N CYS A 162 1.13 -20.20 2.15
CA CYS A 162 1.68 -18.88 1.89
C CYS A 162 3.17 -18.68 2.27
N LYS A 163 3.84 -19.69 2.85
CA LYS A 163 5.23 -19.55 3.34
C LYS A 163 6.24 -19.06 2.31
N ASP A 164 6.02 -19.39 1.04
CA ASP A 164 6.89 -19.03 -0.09
C ASP A 164 6.47 -17.72 -0.79
N VAL A 165 5.51 -17.00 -0.22
CA VAL A 165 5.07 -15.69 -0.70
C VAL A 165 5.92 -14.60 -0.06
N ALA A 166 6.09 -13.47 -0.73
CA ALA A 166 6.83 -12.33 -0.19
C ALA A 166 6.23 -11.87 1.15
N TYR A 167 7.06 -11.76 2.20
CA TYR A 167 6.65 -11.30 3.52
C TYR A 167 5.99 -9.92 3.48
N GLN A 168 6.41 -9.07 2.55
CA GLN A 168 5.83 -7.75 2.35
C GLN A 168 4.32 -7.83 2.04
N PHE A 169 3.88 -8.79 1.24
CA PHE A 169 2.46 -8.94 0.90
C PHE A 169 1.61 -9.20 2.14
N LEU A 170 2.10 -10.05 3.05
CA LEU A 170 1.39 -10.36 4.29
C LEU A 170 1.20 -9.11 5.17
N HIS A 171 2.29 -8.40 5.50
CA HIS A 171 2.16 -7.28 6.43
C HIS A 171 1.48 -6.05 5.80
N ARG A 172 1.51 -5.87 4.46
CA ARG A 172 0.71 -4.83 3.78
C ARG A 172 -0.78 -5.15 3.80
N THR A 173 -1.14 -6.42 3.57
CA THR A 173 -2.52 -6.87 3.73
C THR A 173 -3.00 -6.68 5.18
N ALA A 174 -2.18 -7.04 6.16
CA ALA A 174 -2.48 -6.82 7.56
C ALA A 174 -2.64 -5.33 7.91
N SER A 175 -1.86 -4.44 7.28
CA SER A 175 -1.99 -2.99 7.45
C SER A 175 -3.33 -2.48 6.92
N ALA A 176 -3.78 -2.97 5.76
CA ALA A 176 -5.11 -2.63 5.24
C ALA A 176 -6.23 -3.12 6.16
N CYS A 177 -6.05 -4.26 6.81
CA CYS A 177 -7.04 -4.89 7.70
C CYS A 177 -7.01 -4.37 9.14
N ASN A 178 -5.94 -3.67 9.55
CA ASN A 178 -5.79 -3.19 10.92
C ASN A 178 -6.87 -2.17 11.27
N LYS A 179 -7.66 -2.47 12.32
CA LYS A 179 -8.83 -1.67 12.75
C LYS A 179 -9.97 -1.57 11.73
N ALA A 180 -9.86 -2.22 10.57
CA ALA A 180 -10.93 -2.37 9.60
C ALA A 180 -11.72 -3.67 9.82
N GLY A 181 -12.76 -3.84 9.03
CA GLY A 181 -13.56 -5.06 8.98
C GLY A 181 -14.95 -4.95 9.60
N ILE A 182 -15.70 -6.04 9.53
CA ILE A 182 -17.15 -6.07 9.87
C ILE A 182 -17.43 -5.54 11.28
N LYS A 183 -16.56 -5.83 12.27
CA LYS A 183 -16.76 -5.38 13.65
C LYS A 183 -16.68 -3.87 13.79
N ASN A 184 -15.89 -3.21 12.96
CA ASN A 184 -15.72 -1.76 12.97
C ASN A 184 -16.55 -1.07 11.88
N GLY A 185 -17.23 -1.83 11.02
CA GLY A 185 -18.05 -1.31 9.93
C GLY A 185 -17.24 -0.73 8.75
N THR A 186 -15.92 -0.85 8.78
CA THR A 186 -15.01 -0.28 7.77
C THR A 186 -14.49 -1.35 6.85
N MET A 187 -14.61 -1.16 5.52
CA MET A 187 -14.07 -2.08 4.53
C MET A 187 -12.57 -1.87 4.32
N PRO A 188 -11.74 -2.90 4.49
CA PRO A 188 -10.35 -2.84 4.13
C PRO A 188 -10.17 -2.89 2.59
N VAL A 189 -9.33 -1.99 2.08
CA VAL A 189 -8.94 -1.92 0.67
C VAL A 189 -7.42 -1.88 0.60
N LEU A 190 -6.82 -2.81 -0.13
CA LEU A 190 -5.38 -2.80 -0.44
C LEU A 190 -5.20 -2.41 -1.90
N VAL A 191 -4.38 -1.40 -2.15
CA VAL A 191 -4.03 -0.96 -3.49
C VAL A 191 -2.52 -1.11 -3.68
N TYR A 192 -2.10 -1.93 -4.62
CA TYR A 192 -0.73 -1.89 -5.14
C TYR A 192 -0.70 -0.97 -6.36
N GLN A 193 -0.01 0.15 -6.23
CA GLN A 193 0.16 1.13 -7.29
C GLN A 193 1.50 0.94 -7.99
N LEU A 194 1.44 0.53 -9.25
CA LEU A 194 2.59 0.11 -10.04
C LEU A 194 2.90 1.17 -11.10
N PHE A 195 3.99 1.89 -10.93
CA PHE A 195 4.46 2.86 -11.91
C PHE A 195 5.40 2.19 -12.91
N PHE A 196 5.17 2.37 -14.20
CA PHE A 196 5.97 1.75 -15.23
C PHE A 196 6.21 2.69 -16.43
N ASP A 197 7.36 2.50 -17.09
CA ASP A 197 7.64 3.15 -18.37
C ASP A 197 6.96 2.37 -19.49
N ALA A 198 5.96 2.97 -20.13
CA ALA A 198 5.20 2.33 -21.21
C ALA A 198 6.06 2.03 -22.44
N ASN A 199 7.24 2.64 -22.56
CA ASN A 199 8.17 2.47 -23.68
C ASN A 199 9.29 1.46 -23.38
N ASP A 200 9.35 0.91 -22.14
CA ASP A 200 10.37 -0.07 -21.71
C ASP A 200 9.75 -1.47 -21.58
N GLY A 201 9.93 -2.30 -22.61
CA GLY A 201 9.38 -3.66 -22.63
C GLY A 201 9.90 -4.57 -21.49
N GLU A 202 11.14 -4.37 -21.03
CA GLU A 202 11.69 -5.11 -19.91
C GLU A 202 11.01 -4.69 -18.60
N HIS A 203 10.77 -3.40 -18.43
CA HIS A 203 10.06 -2.86 -17.26
C HIS A 203 8.61 -3.38 -17.21
N ILE A 204 7.91 -3.39 -18.35
CA ILE A 204 6.57 -3.95 -18.47
C ILE A 204 6.55 -5.43 -18.13
N ALA A 205 7.47 -6.23 -18.65
CA ALA A 205 7.55 -7.65 -18.35
C ALA A 205 7.73 -7.92 -16.85
N LYS A 206 8.62 -7.19 -16.18
CA LYS A 206 8.84 -7.30 -14.73
C LYS A 206 7.62 -6.88 -13.92
N MET A 207 6.90 -5.85 -14.35
CA MET A 207 5.64 -5.44 -13.73
C MET A 207 4.58 -6.54 -13.86
N GLU A 208 4.45 -7.18 -15.02
CA GLU A 208 3.48 -8.27 -15.22
C GLU A 208 3.82 -9.52 -14.40
N GLU A 209 5.10 -9.86 -14.24
CA GLU A 209 5.53 -10.90 -13.30
C GLU A 209 5.12 -10.56 -11.86
N PHE A 210 5.33 -9.33 -11.44
CA PHE A 210 4.93 -8.89 -10.10
C PHE A 210 3.41 -8.94 -9.91
N LYS A 211 2.62 -8.51 -10.92
CA LYS A 211 1.15 -8.63 -10.92
C LYS A 211 0.69 -10.09 -10.78
N ALA A 212 1.37 -11.02 -11.44
CA ALA A 212 1.06 -12.44 -11.33
C ALA A 212 1.24 -12.94 -9.88
N GLU A 213 2.29 -12.51 -9.18
CA GLU A 213 2.48 -12.83 -7.76
C GLU A 213 1.42 -12.17 -6.85
N LEU A 214 1.01 -10.94 -7.14
CA LEU A 214 -0.08 -10.29 -6.41
C LEU A 214 -1.42 -11.03 -6.59
N ARG A 215 -1.73 -11.48 -7.80
CA ARG A 215 -2.93 -12.31 -8.08
C ARG A 215 -2.86 -13.65 -7.34
N ARG A 216 -1.69 -14.30 -7.35
CA ARG A 216 -1.46 -15.52 -6.57
C ARG A 216 -1.69 -15.26 -5.08
N TRP A 217 -1.12 -14.19 -4.53
CA TRP A 217 -1.34 -13.83 -3.13
C TRP A 217 -2.82 -13.61 -2.82
N ALA A 218 -3.54 -12.82 -3.63
CA ALA A 218 -4.96 -12.60 -3.46
C ALA A 218 -5.77 -13.90 -3.44
N SER A 219 -5.42 -14.88 -4.30
CA SER A 219 -6.09 -16.18 -4.34
C SER A 219 -5.86 -17.04 -3.08
N LEU A 220 -4.70 -16.87 -2.42
CA LEU A 220 -4.37 -17.58 -1.17
C LEU A 220 -5.10 -16.98 0.04
N LEU A 221 -5.41 -15.68 0.01
CA LEU A 221 -6.08 -15.00 1.12
C LEU A 221 -7.49 -15.52 1.37
N LYS A 222 -8.25 -15.87 0.32
CA LYS A 222 -9.64 -16.37 0.39
C LYS A 222 -10.58 -15.45 1.20
N LEU A 223 -10.29 -14.13 1.27
CA LEU A 223 -11.04 -13.16 2.06
C LEU A 223 -12.30 -12.72 1.31
N ARG A 224 -13.41 -12.50 2.06
CA ARG A 224 -14.71 -12.08 1.51
C ARG A 224 -15.02 -10.60 1.73
N ASN A 225 -14.40 -9.99 2.72
CA ASN A 225 -14.69 -8.62 3.16
C ASN A 225 -13.54 -7.65 2.92
N MET A 226 -12.73 -7.91 1.92
CA MET A 226 -11.60 -7.06 1.55
C MET A 226 -11.62 -6.83 0.04
N LYS A 227 -11.26 -5.62 -0.39
CA LYS A 227 -10.93 -5.36 -1.79
C LYS A 227 -9.42 -5.33 -1.97
N PHE A 228 -8.94 -5.97 -3.03
CA PHE A 228 -7.55 -5.89 -3.43
C PHE A 228 -7.47 -5.42 -4.88
N ILE A 229 -6.80 -4.31 -5.11
CA ILE A 229 -6.73 -3.61 -6.39
C ILE A 229 -5.27 -3.48 -6.82
N ILE A 230 -5.03 -3.72 -8.10
CA ILE A 230 -3.77 -3.37 -8.76
C ILE A 230 -4.05 -2.16 -9.66
N LEU A 231 -3.34 -1.06 -9.41
CA LEU A 231 -3.40 0.17 -10.17
C LEU A 231 -2.12 0.31 -10.99
N SER A 232 -2.18 0.06 -12.29
CA SER A 232 -1.02 0.18 -13.18
C SER A 232 -1.00 1.55 -13.82
N VAL A 233 0.04 2.35 -13.52
CA VAL A 233 0.16 3.76 -13.89
C VAL A 233 1.30 3.95 -14.88
N PRO A 234 1.02 4.23 -16.16
CA PRO A 234 2.06 4.54 -17.12
C PRO A 234 2.65 5.93 -16.86
N VAL A 235 3.98 6.00 -16.91
CA VAL A 235 4.77 7.22 -16.76
C VAL A 235 5.48 7.49 -18.09
N THR A 236 5.20 8.63 -18.71
CA THR A 236 5.68 8.92 -20.07
C THR A 236 7.07 9.52 -20.14
N ASN A 237 7.57 10.09 -19.04
CA ASN A 237 8.86 10.80 -18.99
C ASN A 237 9.89 10.14 -18.05
N MET A 238 9.78 8.85 -17.80
CA MET A 238 10.65 8.16 -16.82
C MET A 238 12.14 8.24 -17.19
N ARG A 239 12.46 8.16 -18.46
CA ARG A 239 13.82 8.30 -18.97
C ARG A 239 14.38 9.71 -18.73
N GLU A 240 13.62 10.75 -19.09
CA GLU A 240 13.98 12.16 -18.82
C GLU A 240 14.25 12.40 -17.32
N VAL A 241 13.38 11.85 -16.47
CA VAL A 241 13.52 11.97 -15.02
C VAL A 241 14.82 11.33 -14.53
N ARG A 242 15.18 10.14 -15.04
CA ARG A 242 16.44 9.49 -14.70
C ARG A 242 17.66 10.28 -15.18
N GLU A 243 17.62 10.80 -16.38
CA GLU A 243 18.71 11.59 -16.97
C GLU A 243 18.90 12.90 -16.18
N ARG A 244 17.82 13.60 -15.83
CA ARG A 244 17.87 14.89 -15.14
C ARG A 244 18.16 14.77 -13.63
N PHE A 245 17.60 13.77 -12.98
CA PHE A 245 17.55 13.69 -11.51
C PHE A 245 18.22 12.43 -10.93
N GLY A 246 18.79 11.57 -11.76
CA GLY A 246 19.35 10.27 -11.31
C GLY A 246 20.46 10.35 -10.27
N SER A 247 21.18 11.47 -10.22
CA SER A 247 22.21 11.74 -9.22
C SER A 247 21.72 12.45 -7.96
N MET A 248 20.49 13.01 -7.98
CA MET A 248 19.93 13.75 -6.85
C MET A 248 19.46 12.80 -5.76
N ARG A 249 19.68 13.21 -4.50
CA ARG A 249 19.28 12.48 -3.30
C ARG A 249 18.65 13.45 -2.31
N GLY A 250 17.46 13.11 -1.79
CA GLY A 250 16.77 13.86 -0.73
C GLY A 250 16.15 15.20 -1.15
N GLU A 251 16.55 15.80 -2.27
CA GLU A 251 16.07 17.12 -2.69
C GLU A 251 14.80 17.08 -3.57
N LEU A 252 14.44 15.89 -4.07
CA LEU A 252 13.34 15.75 -5.03
C LEU A 252 11.98 16.18 -4.46
N PHE A 253 11.71 15.89 -3.21
CA PHE A 253 10.46 16.35 -2.57
C PHE A 253 10.36 17.88 -2.45
N ASN A 254 11.50 18.55 -2.25
CA ASN A 254 11.53 20.03 -2.26
C ASN A 254 11.32 20.57 -3.67
N LEU A 255 11.81 19.86 -4.68
CA LEU A 255 11.62 20.23 -6.09
C LEU A 255 10.14 20.09 -6.51
N MET A 256 9.44 19.04 -6.06
CA MET A 256 8.01 18.82 -6.30
C MET A 256 7.12 19.99 -5.83
N GLN A 257 7.58 20.81 -4.90
CA GLN A 257 6.86 22.04 -4.50
C GLN A 257 6.87 23.13 -5.57
N ARG A 258 7.71 23.01 -6.59
CA ARG A 258 7.97 24.03 -7.61
C ARG A 258 7.70 23.58 -9.04
N GLU A 259 7.89 22.28 -9.29
CA GLU A 259 7.70 21.71 -10.63
C GLU A 259 7.20 20.27 -10.54
N THR A 260 6.47 19.84 -11.57
CA THR A 260 6.05 18.45 -11.76
C THR A 260 7.24 17.65 -12.28
N ILE A 261 7.55 16.53 -11.61
CA ILE A 261 8.66 15.65 -11.96
C ILE A 261 8.20 14.57 -12.92
N TYR A 262 7.11 13.85 -12.59
CA TYR A 262 6.58 12.75 -13.38
C TYR A 262 5.34 13.17 -14.18
N LYS A 263 5.21 12.65 -15.39
CA LYS A 263 4.04 12.82 -16.24
C LYS A 263 3.28 11.51 -16.29
N PHE A 264 2.10 11.49 -15.69
CA PHE A 264 1.20 10.34 -15.65
C PHE A 264 0.22 10.41 -16.83
N GLU A 265 0.04 9.27 -17.51
CA GLU A 265 -0.96 9.14 -18.56
C GLU A 265 -2.25 8.58 -17.96
N PHE A 266 -3.12 9.47 -17.47
CA PHE A 266 -4.34 9.08 -16.75
C PHE A 266 -5.28 8.20 -17.56
N ASP A 267 -5.43 8.45 -18.87
CA ASP A 267 -6.27 7.64 -19.76
C ASP A 267 -5.72 6.22 -20.00
N GLY A 268 -4.42 6.03 -19.79
CA GLY A 268 -3.74 4.74 -19.90
C GLY A 268 -3.70 3.93 -18.58
N ILE A 269 -4.25 4.47 -17.47
CA ILE A 269 -4.23 3.78 -16.19
C ILE A 269 -5.18 2.59 -16.19
N ALA A 270 -4.65 1.41 -15.85
CA ALA A 270 -5.46 0.22 -15.68
C ALA A 270 -5.76 -0.04 -14.20
N VAL A 271 -7.05 -0.25 -13.89
CA VAL A 271 -7.54 -0.65 -12.58
C VAL A 271 -8.00 -2.09 -12.64
N GLU A 272 -7.34 -2.97 -11.91
CA GLU A 272 -7.65 -4.39 -11.84
C GLU A 272 -8.06 -4.76 -10.41
N THR A 273 -9.30 -5.22 -10.22
CA THR A 273 -9.75 -5.77 -8.95
C THR A 273 -9.42 -7.27 -8.92
N VAL A 274 -8.48 -7.67 -8.07
CA VAL A 274 -8.03 -9.08 -7.94
C VAL A 274 -8.71 -9.82 -6.80
N LEU A 275 -9.30 -9.08 -5.86
CA LEU A 275 -10.18 -9.59 -4.82
C LEU A 275 -11.31 -8.57 -4.64
N ASP A 276 -12.54 -9.00 -4.83
CA ASP A 276 -13.73 -8.16 -4.73
C ASP A 276 -14.62 -8.61 -3.57
N ALA A 277 -14.62 -7.80 -2.52
CA ALA A 277 -15.51 -8.01 -1.41
C ALA A 277 -16.94 -7.66 -1.81
N GLU A 278 -17.88 -8.50 -1.48
CA GLU A 278 -19.29 -8.08 -1.46
C GLU A 278 -19.45 -7.02 -0.36
N MET A 279 -19.83 -5.80 -0.76
CA MET A 279 -20.19 -4.76 0.23
C MET A 279 -21.24 -5.36 1.18
N PRO A 280 -21.04 -5.27 2.50
CA PRO A 280 -22.08 -5.67 3.43
C PRO A 280 -23.34 -4.88 3.05
N LYS A 281 -24.41 -5.60 2.67
CA LYS A 281 -25.70 -4.97 2.35
C LYS A 281 -26.04 -4.08 3.53
N GLY A 282 -26.02 -2.77 3.29
CA GLY A 282 -26.29 -1.78 4.32
C GLY A 282 -27.50 -2.22 5.12
N LYS A 283 -27.46 -2.05 6.41
CA LYS A 283 -28.64 -2.21 7.25
C LYS A 283 -29.67 -1.23 6.69
N GLU A 284 -30.53 -1.72 5.80
CA GLU A 284 -31.75 -1.00 5.43
C GLU A 284 -32.49 -0.72 6.74
N GLY A 285 -32.58 0.54 7.09
CA GLY A 285 -33.45 1.19 8.04
C GLY A 285 -33.69 0.45 9.37
N ARG A 286 -33.02 0.88 10.40
CA ARG A 286 -33.66 0.90 11.72
C ARG A 286 -33.82 2.31 12.24
#